data_bd77d664de25a7c668b1a12243c30398
#
_entry.id   bd77d664de25a7c668b1a12243c30398
#
_cell.length_a   1.000
_cell.length_b   1.000
_cell.length_c   1.000
_cell.angle_alpha   90.00
_cell.angle_beta   90.00
_cell.angle_gamma   90.00
#
_symmetry.space_group_name_H-M   'P 1'
#
loop_
_entity.id
_entity.type
_entity.pdbx_description
1 polymer ?
#
loop_
_entity_poly.entity_id
_entity_poly.type
_entity_poly.pdbx_seq_one_letter_code
_entity_poly.pdbx_strand_id
1 'polypeptide(L)'
;MQLPIVTAAPIVKERAKVFRDLFGDERQYRHFQNYLTGLIVLENKSLANISRCTLKSADKTNLSWFLSEAPWSPREVQNRRIEYMMAQTTSLRQAATASYLILDDALCEHVGSLFEYVDRHYNHSDDSFPLAHNLVTSHYLSGAVRFPIDFELYRRYEEVTRWSEFVFKHFPQQEIPRQAKARAKVHRQLDATLLKDPEFATLDGQFRSKIDLAKSLIEQSIERGLSLTTILMDSWYLSAELVETLRQYQKDWVSLLKRNRNLEVHSFQIKDAQGQPIALEGSHLKVEDFVPLIPQESYRKTRVNEQDYWCFTCCVRIPGIGKVRIVISFDNSQLSGTYAVLVTNRTDWSAKEILDRYLKRWSIETL
;
A
#
# COMPACT_ATOMS: atom_id res chain seq x y z
N MET A 1 5.09 12.63 36.38
CA MET A 1 4.12 11.73 37.07
C MET A 1 2.93 11.57 36.17
N GLN A 2 2.60 10.36 35.71
CA GLN A 2 1.48 10.10 34.83
C GLN A 2 0.24 9.82 35.72
N LEU A 3 -0.84 10.57 35.49
CA LEU A 3 -2.08 10.36 36.25
C LEU A 3 -2.75 9.04 35.81
N PRO A 4 -3.35 8.28 36.75
CA PRO A 4 -4.00 7.03 36.42
C PRO A 4 -5.31 7.27 35.62
N ILE A 5 -5.60 6.37 34.71
CA ILE A 5 -6.87 6.33 33.98
C ILE A 5 -7.94 5.74 34.92
N VAL A 6 -8.86 6.57 35.37
CA VAL A 6 -9.93 6.15 36.31
C VAL A 6 -11.10 5.47 35.58
N THR A 7 -11.37 5.90 34.35
CA THR A 7 -12.47 5.39 33.52
C THR A 7 -12.15 5.62 32.05
N ALA A 8 -12.84 4.93 31.15
CA ALA A 8 -12.70 5.16 29.72
C ALA A 8 -12.96 6.63 29.35
N ALA A 9 -12.15 7.15 28.40
CA ALA A 9 -12.29 8.53 27.95
C ALA A 9 -13.71 8.82 27.45
N PRO A 10 -14.28 10.03 27.68
CA PRO A 10 -15.66 10.36 27.28
C PRO A 10 -15.92 10.08 25.79
N ILE A 11 -14.96 10.46 24.92
CA ILE A 11 -15.07 10.21 23.49
C ILE A 11 -15.12 8.71 23.16
N VAL A 12 -14.35 7.89 23.88
CA VAL A 12 -14.37 6.42 23.71
C VAL A 12 -15.71 5.87 24.17
N LYS A 13 -16.24 6.31 25.34
CA LYS A 13 -17.55 5.87 25.82
C LYS A 13 -18.67 6.18 24.84
N GLU A 14 -18.62 7.35 24.24
CA GLU A 14 -19.62 7.78 23.26
C GLU A 14 -19.51 6.99 21.95
N ARG A 15 -18.33 6.94 21.36
CA ARG A 15 -18.11 6.35 20.04
C ARG A 15 -18.09 4.82 20.06
N ALA A 16 -17.69 4.21 21.16
CA ALA A 16 -17.70 2.75 21.30
C ALA A 16 -19.11 2.15 21.33
N LYS A 17 -20.16 2.93 21.60
CA LYS A 17 -21.55 2.42 21.67
C LYS A 17 -21.98 1.62 20.44
N VAL A 18 -21.52 2.04 19.25
CA VAL A 18 -21.85 1.38 17.98
C VAL A 18 -21.25 -0.02 17.83
N PHE A 19 -20.33 -0.41 18.70
CA PHE A 19 -19.67 -1.72 18.71
C PHE A 19 -20.18 -2.64 19.82
N ARG A 20 -21.12 -2.16 20.69
CA ARG A 20 -21.52 -2.88 21.91
C ARG A 20 -22.02 -4.29 21.64
N ASP A 21 -22.81 -4.45 20.58
CA ASP A 21 -23.42 -5.72 20.17
C ASP A 21 -22.41 -6.73 19.59
N LEU A 22 -21.19 -6.31 19.27
CA LEU A 22 -20.12 -7.19 18.78
C LEU A 22 -19.39 -7.94 19.90
N PHE A 23 -19.70 -7.61 21.16
CA PHE A 23 -19.08 -8.23 22.33
C PHE A 23 -20.12 -9.03 23.10
N GLY A 24 -19.78 -10.27 23.47
CA GLY A 24 -20.69 -11.21 24.13
C GLY A 24 -21.16 -10.76 25.51
N ASP A 25 -20.36 -9.99 26.24
CA ASP A 25 -20.69 -9.50 27.56
C ASP A 25 -20.13 -8.09 27.85
N GLU A 26 -20.55 -7.53 29.00
CA GLU A 26 -20.13 -6.20 29.45
C GLU A 26 -18.64 -6.14 29.83
N ARG A 27 -18.03 -7.27 30.21
CA ARG A 27 -16.62 -7.36 30.56
C ARG A 27 -15.75 -7.18 29.32
N GLN A 28 -16.04 -7.88 28.23
CA GLN A 28 -15.34 -7.76 26.97
C GLN A 28 -15.46 -6.32 26.41
N TYR A 29 -16.67 -5.77 26.40
CA TYR A 29 -16.90 -4.40 25.96
C TYR A 29 -16.14 -3.36 26.80
N ARG A 30 -16.02 -3.56 28.12
CA ARG A 30 -15.22 -2.71 29.00
C ARG A 30 -13.72 -2.84 28.70
N HIS A 31 -13.21 -4.05 28.39
CA HIS A 31 -11.84 -4.23 27.96
C HIS A 31 -11.55 -3.51 26.65
N PHE A 32 -12.46 -3.58 25.68
CA PHE A 32 -12.37 -2.82 24.44
C PHE A 32 -12.25 -1.30 24.70
N GLN A 33 -13.13 -0.74 25.54
CA GLN A 33 -13.07 0.68 25.89
C GLN A 33 -11.78 1.07 26.62
N ASN A 34 -11.32 0.25 27.55
CA ASN A 34 -10.09 0.49 28.29
C ASN A 34 -8.86 0.43 27.36
N TYR A 35 -8.83 -0.54 26.45
CA TYR A 35 -7.77 -0.69 25.47
C TYR A 35 -7.71 0.53 24.55
N LEU A 36 -8.82 0.93 23.95
CA LEU A 36 -8.89 2.13 23.11
C LEU A 36 -8.48 3.40 23.87
N THR A 37 -8.91 3.53 25.13
CA THR A 37 -8.51 4.67 25.96
C THR A 37 -7.00 4.68 26.18
N GLY A 38 -6.41 3.52 26.50
CA GLY A 38 -4.97 3.38 26.66
C GLY A 38 -4.20 3.74 25.39
N LEU A 39 -4.68 3.32 24.23
CA LEU A 39 -4.07 3.66 22.93
C LEU A 39 -4.10 5.17 22.62
N ILE A 40 -5.12 5.89 23.09
CA ILE A 40 -5.30 7.33 22.85
C ILE A 40 -4.47 8.16 23.83
N VAL A 41 -4.50 7.83 25.15
CA VAL A 41 -3.98 8.70 26.19
C VAL A 41 -2.55 8.40 26.63
N LEU A 42 -2.02 7.20 26.36
CA LEU A 42 -0.71 6.78 26.82
C LEU A 42 0.34 6.86 25.70
N GLU A 43 1.54 7.30 26.03
CA GLU A 43 2.68 7.25 25.10
C GLU A 43 3.13 5.81 24.88
N ASN A 44 3.39 5.08 25.98
CA ASN A 44 3.70 3.65 25.92
C ASN A 44 2.40 2.85 25.85
N LYS A 45 2.11 2.29 24.69
CA LYS A 45 0.87 1.57 24.35
C LYS A 45 0.94 0.06 24.61
N SER A 46 1.97 -0.41 25.34
CA SER A 46 2.05 -1.84 25.72
C SER A 46 0.90 -2.23 26.66
N LEU A 47 0.43 -3.47 26.53
CA LEU A 47 -0.65 -4.00 27.39
C LEU A 47 -0.32 -3.88 28.87
N ALA A 48 0.94 -4.14 29.23
CA ALA A 48 1.41 -4.01 30.60
C ALA A 48 1.31 -2.58 31.13
N ASN A 49 1.61 -1.58 30.27
CA ASN A 49 1.50 -0.18 30.66
C ASN A 49 0.06 0.29 30.73
N ILE A 50 -0.78 -0.09 29.77
CA ILE A 50 -2.22 0.21 29.77
C ILE A 50 -2.87 -0.35 31.04
N SER A 51 -2.58 -1.61 31.37
CA SER A 51 -3.09 -2.24 32.61
C SER A 51 -2.63 -1.50 33.87
N ARG A 52 -1.35 -1.19 33.98
CA ARG A 52 -0.77 -0.48 35.15
C ARG A 52 -1.34 0.91 35.36
N CYS A 53 -1.61 1.62 34.26
CA CYS A 53 -2.12 2.99 34.29
C CYS A 53 -3.64 3.07 34.48
N THR A 54 -4.39 1.96 34.41
CA THR A 54 -5.85 1.94 34.56
C THR A 54 -6.25 1.49 35.97
N LEU A 55 -6.84 2.38 36.77
CA LEU A 55 -7.12 2.18 38.20
C LEU A 55 -8.10 1.03 38.52
N LYS A 56 -9.01 0.71 37.63
CA LYS A 56 -9.99 -0.39 37.76
C LYS A 56 -9.81 -1.42 36.67
N SER A 57 -8.57 -1.49 36.15
CA SER A 57 -8.26 -2.50 35.16
C SER A 57 -8.24 -3.86 35.85
N ALA A 58 -8.81 -4.81 35.15
CA ALA A 58 -8.42 -6.19 35.32
C ALA A 58 -6.92 -6.31 35.03
N ASP A 59 -6.26 -7.27 35.68
CA ASP A 59 -4.87 -7.65 35.47
C ASP A 59 -4.48 -7.66 33.97
N LYS A 60 -3.23 -7.41 33.68
CA LYS A 60 -2.62 -7.54 32.35
C LYS A 60 -3.08 -8.82 31.62
N THR A 61 -3.18 -9.92 32.34
CA THR A 61 -3.67 -11.23 31.87
C THR A 61 -5.06 -11.15 31.26
N ASN A 62 -5.98 -10.39 31.85
CA ASN A 62 -7.34 -10.24 31.34
C ASN A 62 -7.41 -9.39 30.05
N LEU A 63 -6.55 -8.38 29.93
CA LEU A 63 -6.47 -7.58 28.72
C LEU A 63 -5.79 -8.36 27.58
N SER A 64 -4.79 -9.18 27.90
CA SER A 64 -4.16 -10.11 26.97
C SER A 64 -5.18 -11.14 26.47
N TRP A 65 -5.89 -11.80 27.39
CA TRP A 65 -6.95 -12.76 27.05
C TRP A 65 -8.03 -12.11 26.15
N PHE A 66 -8.42 -10.87 26.45
CA PHE A 66 -9.39 -10.15 25.63
C PHE A 66 -8.94 -10.01 24.17
N LEU A 67 -7.65 -9.75 23.94
CA LEU A 67 -7.12 -9.56 22.59
C LEU A 67 -6.82 -10.86 21.85
N SER A 68 -6.41 -11.94 22.56
CA SER A 68 -5.96 -13.18 21.92
C SER A 68 -6.99 -14.30 21.89
N GLU A 69 -7.92 -14.36 22.88
CA GLU A 69 -8.74 -15.54 23.09
C GLU A 69 -10.23 -15.25 23.25
N ALA A 70 -10.61 -14.01 23.59
CA ALA A 70 -12.03 -13.68 23.77
C ALA A 70 -12.80 -13.81 22.44
N PRO A 71 -14.06 -14.31 22.47
CA PRO A 71 -14.82 -14.63 21.28
C PRO A 71 -15.47 -13.37 20.65
N TRP A 72 -14.64 -12.46 20.18
CA TRP A 72 -15.06 -11.33 19.36
C TRP A 72 -14.27 -11.31 18.04
N SER A 73 -14.85 -10.73 17.01
CA SER A 73 -14.26 -10.71 15.67
C SER A 73 -13.60 -9.36 15.37
N PRO A 74 -12.27 -9.29 15.23
CA PRO A 74 -11.60 -8.08 14.75
C PRO A 74 -12.14 -7.60 13.40
N ARG A 75 -12.53 -8.52 12.52
CA ARG A 75 -13.10 -8.23 11.21
C ARG A 75 -14.48 -7.55 11.32
N GLU A 76 -15.34 -8.01 12.22
CA GLU A 76 -16.65 -7.37 12.46
C GLU A 76 -16.49 -5.98 13.07
N VAL A 77 -15.57 -5.80 14.02
CA VAL A 77 -15.22 -4.47 14.56
C VAL A 77 -14.73 -3.56 13.45
N GLN A 78 -13.86 -4.05 12.56
CA GLN A 78 -13.34 -3.28 11.43
C GLN A 78 -14.45 -2.90 10.44
N ASN A 79 -15.32 -3.82 10.07
CA ASN A 79 -16.46 -3.55 9.19
C ASN A 79 -17.40 -2.49 9.81
N ARG A 80 -17.76 -2.66 11.07
CA ARG A 80 -18.59 -1.69 11.82
C ARG A 80 -17.93 -0.31 11.89
N ARG A 81 -16.61 -0.25 12.05
CA ARG A 81 -15.85 1.02 12.03
C ARG A 81 -15.99 1.72 10.68
N ILE A 82 -15.83 0.98 9.58
CA ILE A 82 -15.96 1.53 8.23
C ILE A 82 -17.39 2.03 7.99
N GLU A 83 -18.39 1.21 8.28
CA GLU A 83 -19.81 1.58 8.18
C GLU A 83 -20.13 2.86 8.96
N TYR A 84 -19.67 2.92 10.20
CA TYR A 84 -19.84 4.08 11.06
C TYR A 84 -19.18 5.34 10.48
N MET A 85 -17.92 5.23 10.03
CA MET A 85 -17.19 6.35 9.39
C MET A 85 -17.90 6.80 8.12
N MET A 86 -18.34 5.88 7.29
CA MET A 86 -19.08 6.15 6.07
C MET A 86 -20.41 6.87 6.35
N ALA A 87 -21.17 6.43 7.36
CA ALA A 87 -22.42 7.07 7.76
C ALA A 87 -22.19 8.50 8.28
N GLN A 88 -21.19 8.69 9.16
CA GLN A 88 -20.88 10.00 9.76
C GLN A 88 -20.37 11.04 8.76
N THR A 89 -19.80 10.61 7.64
CA THR A 89 -19.15 11.49 6.66
C THR A 89 -19.96 11.65 5.36
N THR A 90 -21.19 11.18 5.30
CA THR A 90 -22.03 11.15 4.09
C THR A 90 -22.15 12.53 3.43
N SER A 91 -22.50 13.57 4.18
CA SER A 91 -22.66 14.94 3.65
C SER A 91 -21.33 15.52 3.11
N LEU A 92 -20.22 15.24 3.79
CA LEU A 92 -18.90 15.72 3.35
C LEU A 92 -18.43 15.02 2.08
N ARG A 93 -18.79 13.74 1.90
CA ARG A 93 -18.42 12.96 0.72
C ARG A 93 -19.29 13.26 -0.50
N GLN A 94 -20.58 13.57 -0.30
CA GLN A 94 -21.48 13.93 -1.39
C GLN A 94 -21.06 15.21 -2.13
N ALA A 95 -20.36 16.10 -1.47
CA ALA A 95 -19.79 17.31 -2.08
C ALA A 95 -18.54 17.03 -2.93
N ALA A 96 -17.94 15.84 -2.85
CA ALA A 96 -16.73 15.49 -3.56
C ALA A 96 -17.04 14.90 -4.94
N THR A 97 -16.31 15.34 -5.96
CA THR A 97 -16.46 14.86 -7.37
C THR A 97 -15.71 13.56 -7.62
N ALA A 98 -14.81 13.15 -6.74
CA ALA A 98 -14.01 11.95 -6.87
C ALA A 98 -13.70 11.34 -5.50
N SER A 99 -13.50 10.03 -5.49
CA SER A 99 -13.09 9.24 -4.32
C SER A 99 -11.93 8.32 -4.72
N TYR A 100 -11.03 8.14 -3.78
CA TYR A 100 -9.77 7.44 -4.01
C TYR A 100 -9.60 6.29 -3.01
N LEU A 101 -9.02 5.21 -3.48
CA LEU A 101 -8.35 4.24 -2.62
C LEU A 101 -6.84 4.37 -2.86
N ILE A 102 -6.10 4.61 -1.81
CA ILE A 102 -4.65 4.74 -1.83
C ILE A 102 -4.07 3.44 -1.32
N LEU A 103 -3.19 2.83 -2.10
CA LEU A 103 -2.43 1.64 -1.71
C LEU A 103 -1.00 2.04 -1.40
N ASP A 104 -0.50 1.58 -0.26
CA ASP A 104 0.89 1.76 0.16
C ASP A 104 1.33 0.64 1.09
N ASP A 105 2.64 0.50 1.33
CA ASP A 105 3.14 -0.38 2.37
C ASP A 105 3.73 0.40 3.54
N ALA A 106 3.65 -0.23 4.71
CA ALA A 106 4.20 0.31 5.94
C ALA A 106 5.02 -0.76 6.67
N LEU A 107 6.15 -0.35 7.23
CA LEU A 107 6.94 -1.17 8.13
C LEU A 107 6.61 -0.79 9.57
N CYS A 108 6.10 -1.77 10.34
CA CYS A 108 5.92 -1.64 11.78
C CYS A 108 7.13 -2.26 12.48
N GLU A 109 8.10 -1.43 12.83
CA GLU A 109 9.34 -1.87 13.45
C GLU A 109 9.15 -2.38 14.87
N HIS A 110 9.90 -3.42 15.23
CA HIS A 110 9.87 -4.05 16.55
C HIS A 110 11.26 -4.16 17.16
N VAL A 111 11.30 -4.04 18.49
CA VAL A 111 12.49 -4.34 19.28
C VAL A 111 12.36 -5.77 19.81
N GLY A 112 13.12 -6.69 19.22
CA GLY A 112 13.11 -8.11 19.56
C GLY A 112 12.40 -9.00 18.53
N SER A 113 12.67 -10.30 18.60
CA SER A 113 12.26 -11.33 17.63
C SER A 113 11.15 -12.27 18.14
N LEU A 114 10.53 -11.97 19.28
CA LEU A 114 9.51 -12.83 19.89
C LEU A 114 8.08 -12.55 19.40
N PHE A 115 7.93 -11.73 18.36
CA PHE A 115 6.65 -11.48 17.72
C PHE A 115 6.44 -12.45 16.57
N GLU A 116 5.26 -13.02 16.45
CA GLU A 116 4.89 -13.86 15.30
C GLU A 116 5.00 -13.06 14.01
N TYR A 117 5.53 -13.69 12.96
CA TYR A 117 5.65 -13.13 11.60
C TYR A 117 6.50 -11.86 11.49
N VAL A 118 7.31 -11.52 12.50
CA VAL A 118 8.30 -10.45 12.39
C VAL A 118 9.53 -10.97 11.64
N ASP A 119 10.00 -10.18 10.68
CA ASP A 119 11.18 -10.52 9.89
C ASP A 119 11.97 -9.25 9.52
N ARG A 120 13.16 -9.43 8.95
CA ARG A 120 13.96 -8.33 8.45
C ARG A 120 13.46 -7.89 7.08
N HIS A 121 13.00 -6.64 7.01
CA HIS A 121 12.56 -6.01 5.77
C HIS A 121 13.48 -4.84 5.41
N TYR A 122 13.71 -4.66 4.11
CA TYR A 122 14.48 -3.50 3.64
C TYR A 122 13.63 -2.24 3.76
N ASN A 123 14.15 -1.24 4.47
CA ASN A 123 13.56 0.08 4.57
C ASN A 123 14.25 1.02 3.57
N HIS A 124 13.50 1.49 2.57
CA HIS A 124 14.00 2.37 1.52
C HIS A 124 14.29 3.81 2.01
N SER A 125 13.79 4.20 3.19
CA SER A 125 13.93 5.56 3.70
C SER A 125 15.31 5.83 4.32
N ASP A 126 15.94 4.78 4.87
CA ASP A 126 17.21 4.86 5.59
C ASP A 126 18.23 3.77 5.22
N ASP A 127 17.94 3.01 4.15
CA ASP A 127 18.77 1.90 3.66
C ASP A 127 19.08 0.83 4.73
N SER A 128 18.16 0.62 5.68
CA SER A 128 18.31 -0.32 6.79
C SER A 128 17.50 -1.62 6.59
N PHE A 129 17.72 -2.58 7.51
CA PHE A 129 16.98 -3.84 7.55
C PHE A 129 16.41 -4.07 8.96
N PRO A 130 15.42 -3.28 9.40
CA PRO A 130 14.80 -3.46 10.71
C PRO A 130 14.05 -4.80 10.80
N LEU A 131 13.88 -5.29 12.04
CA LEU A 131 12.87 -6.28 12.35
C LEU A 131 11.51 -5.61 12.35
N ALA A 132 10.61 -6.03 11.48
CA ALA A 132 9.33 -5.37 11.30
C ALA A 132 8.24 -6.34 10.82
N HIS A 133 6.99 -5.98 11.08
CA HIS A 133 5.88 -6.43 10.25
C HIS A 133 5.79 -5.55 9.02
N ASN A 134 5.63 -6.16 7.86
CA ASN A 134 5.42 -5.45 6.60
C ASN A 134 3.94 -5.53 6.23
N LEU A 135 3.28 -4.39 6.18
CA LEU A 135 1.85 -4.28 5.93
C LEU A 135 1.61 -3.67 4.56
N VAL A 136 0.72 -4.28 3.78
CA VAL A 136 0.09 -3.62 2.64
C VAL A 136 -1.17 -2.95 3.16
N THR A 137 -1.32 -1.65 2.95
CA THR A 137 -2.39 -0.84 3.54
C THR A 137 -3.27 -0.21 2.48
N SER A 138 -4.53 0.03 2.81
CA SER A 138 -5.48 0.74 1.98
C SER A 138 -6.14 1.90 2.74
N HIS A 139 -6.20 3.08 2.10
CA HIS A 139 -6.76 4.29 2.68
C HIS A 139 -7.81 4.89 1.75
N TYR A 140 -8.92 5.34 2.34
CA TYR A 140 -9.97 6.04 1.63
C TYR A 140 -9.78 7.55 1.71
N LEU A 141 -9.98 8.23 0.56
CA LEU A 141 -9.98 9.69 0.47
C LEU A 141 -11.16 10.15 -0.40
N SER A 142 -11.96 11.08 0.10
CA SER A 142 -13.02 11.74 -0.67
C SER A 142 -13.26 13.15 -0.14
N GLY A 143 -12.90 14.17 -0.91
CA GLY A 143 -12.90 15.56 -0.44
C GLY A 143 -12.00 15.76 0.77
N ALA A 144 -12.57 16.24 1.87
CA ALA A 144 -11.88 16.42 3.15
C ALA A 144 -11.85 15.14 4.01
N VAL A 145 -12.58 14.09 3.61
CA VAL A 145 -12.70 12.85 4.37
C VAL A 145 -11.55 11.91 4.02
N ARG A 146 -10.80 11.47 5.02
CA ARG A 146 -9.72 10.49 4.88
C ARG A 146 -9.66 9.59 6.10
N PHE A 147 -9.49 8.29 5.89
CA PHE A 147 -9.28 7.31 6.95
C PHE A 147 -8.72 5.99 6.40
N PRO A 148 -7.97 5.23 7.21
CA PRO A 148 -7.50 3.90 6.83
C PRO A 148 -8.70 2.95 6.68
N ILE A 149 -8.70 2.14 5.63
CA ILE A 149 -9.71 1.11 5.40
C ILE A 149 -9.26 -0.19 6.03
N ASP A 150 -8.18 -0.77 5.51
CA ASP A 150 -7.71 -2.08 5.94
C ASP A 150 -6.22 -2.24 5.69
N PHE A 151 -5.68 -3.34 6.19
CA PHE A 151 -4.31 -3.76 5.92
C PHE A 151 -4.23 -5.28 5.85
N GLU A 152 -3.22 -5.78 5.13
CA GLU A 152 -2.86 -7.18 5.05
C GLU A 152 -1.40 -7.36 5.42
N LEU A 153 -1.08 -8.39 6.21
CA LEU A 153 0.28 -8.70 6.60
C LEU A 153 1.00 -9.41 5.43
N TYR A 154 2.09 -8.80 4.97
CA TYR A 154 2.97 -9.43 4.00
C TYR A 154 4.02 -10.30 4.70
N ARG A 155 4.08 -11.57 4.30
CA ARG A 155 5.11 -12.52 4.71
C ARG A 155 5.97 -12.89 3.52
N ARG A 156 7.28 -13.02 3.72
CA ARG A 156 8.18 -13.39 2.62
C ARG A 156 7.94 -14.83 2.15
N TYR A 157 8.12 -15.06 0.86
CA TYR A 157 7.97 -16.37 0.23
C TYR A 157 8.75 -17.46 0.96
N GLU A 158 10.04 -17.21 1.23
CA GLU A 158 10.93 -18.15 1.90
C GLU A 158 10.49 -18.50 3.34
N GLU A 159 9.81 -17.57 4.02
CA GLU A 159 9.24 -17.80 5.34
C GLU A 159 7.97 -18.66 5.26
N VAL A 160 7.03 -18.28 4.40
CA VAL A 160 5.76 -19.00 4.24
C VAL A 160 5.98 -20.44 3.79
N THR A 161 6.87 -20.65 2.83
CA THR A 161 7.16 -21.96 2.26
C THR A 161 8.16 -22.78 3.07
N ARG A 162 8.77 -22.18 4.10
CA ARG A 162 9.90 -22.82 4.81
C ARG A 162 11.01 -23.25 3.84
N TRP A 163 11.23 -22.44 2.80
CA TRP A 163 12.03 -22.78 1.62
C TRP A 163 13.41 -23.35 1.96
N SER A 164 14.12 -22.75 2.91
CA SER A 164 15.45 -23.22 3.30
C SER A 164 15.45 -24.64 3.86
N GLU A 165 14.41 -25.03 4.62
CA GLU A 165 14.29 -26.36 5.20
C GLU A 165 14.10 -27.41 4.09
N PHE A 166 13.25 -27.12 3.10
CA PHE A 166 13.03 -28.00 1.96
C PHE A 166 14.27 -28.09 1.04
N VAL A 167 14.99 -26.99 0.85
CA VAL A 167 16.28 -27.02 0.12
C VAL A 167 17.26 -27.95 0.83
N PHE A 168 17.46 -27.82 2.14
CA PHE A 168 18.35 -28.71 2.87
C PHE A 168 17.88 -30.18 2.89
N LYS A 169 16.56 -30.42 2.94
CA LYS A 169 15.97 -31.78 2.87
C LYS A 169 16.26 -32.48 1.53
N HIS A 170 16.07 -31.77 0.41
CA HIS A 170 16.18 -32.36 -0.94
C HIS A 170 17.55 -32.12 -1.60
N PHE A 171 18.28 -31.10 -1.19
CA PHE A 171 19.58 -30.71 -1.75
C PHE A 171 20.58 -30.37 -0.64
N PRO A 172 21.01 -31.37 0.19
CA PRO A 172 21.82 -31.13 1.39
C PRO A 172 23.18 -30.48 1.14
N GLN A 173 23.68 -30.53 -0.12
CA GLN A 173 24.94 -29.88 -0.55
C GLN A 173 24.74 -28.49 -1.13
N GLN A 174 23.49 -28.02 -1.23
CA GLN A 174 23.22 -26.72 -1.82
C GLN A 174 23.50 -25.58 -0.83
N GLU A 175 24.42 -24.71 -1.19
CA GLU A 175 24.62 -23.45 -0.46
C GLU A 175 23.52 -22.44 -0.81
N ILE A 176 22.95 -21.78 0.22
CA ILE A 176 21.98 -20.71 0.06
C ILE A 176 22.69 -19.35 0.13
N PRO A 177 22.80 -18.62 -1.00
CA PRO A 177 23.49 -17.34 -1.04
C PRO A 177 22.78 -16.27 -0.20
N ARG A 178 23.55 -15.43 0.48
CA ARG A 178 23.00 -14.25 1.20
C ARG A 178 22.51 -13.15 0.25
N GLN A 179 23.19 -13.01 -0.89
CA GLN A 179 22.85 -11.97 -1.88
C GLN A 179 21.56 -12.30 -2.64
N ALA A 180 20.61 -11.35 -2.70
CA ALA A 180 19.29 -11.54 -3.30
C ALA A 180 19.34 -12.01 -4.77
N LYS A 181 20.24 -11.42 -5.61
CA LYS A 181 20.37 -11.83 -7.02
C LYS A 181 20.86 -13.28 -7.17
N ALA A 182 21.82 -13.71 -6.35
CA ALA A 182 22.34 -15.07 -6.38
C ALA A 182 21.27 -16.04 -5.85
N ARG A 183 20.55 -15.69 -4.78
CA ARG A 183 19.45 -16.48 -4.22
C ARG A 183 18.32 -16.67 -5.23
N ALA A 184 17.90 -15.61 -5.93
CA ALA A 184 16.90 -15.69 -6.99
C ALA A 184 17.29 -16.65 -8.15
N LYS A 185 18.61 -16.87 -8.37
CA LYS A 185 19.08 -17.89 -9.33
C LYS A 185 18.86 -19.30 -8.78
N VAL A 186 19.11 -19.52 -7.48
CA VAL A 186 18.87 -20.81 -6.81
C VAL A 186 17.38 -21.14 -6.82
N HIS A 187 16.51 -20.19 -6.50
CA HIS A 187 15.05 -20.35 -6.63
C HIS A 187 14.67 -20.88 -8.02
N ARG A 188 15.08 -20.18 -9.08
CA ARG A 188 14.77 -20.60 -10.46
C ARG A 188 15.25 -22.01 -10.81
N GLN A 189 16.28 -22.50 -10.16
CA GLN A 189 16.82 -23.84 -10.38
C GLN A 189 16.10 -24.94 -9.59
N LEU A 190 15.68 -24.63 -8.37
CA LEU A 190 15.22 -25.64 -7.41
C LEU A 190 13.70 -25.68 -7.24
N ASP A 191 13.00 -24.55 -7.35
CA ASP A 191 11.59 -24.44 -6.98
C ASP A 191 10.70 -25.41 -7.76
N ALA A 192 10.98 -25.62 -9.07
CA ALA A 192 10.24 -26.61 -9.87
C ALA A 192 10.39 -28.06 -9.36
N THR A 193 11.49 -28.35 -8.67
CA THR A 193 11.71 -29.69 -8.05
C THR A 193 11.07 -29.75 -6.67
N LEU A 194 11.18 -28.67 -5.88
CA LEU A 194 10.54 -28.57 -4.57
C LEU A 194 9.02 -28.66 -4.66
N LEU A 195 8.40 -28.10 -5.70
CA LEU A 195 6.95 -28.19 -5.95
C LEU A 195 6.45 -29.63 -6.18
N LYS A 196 7.33 -30.60 -6.37
CA LYS A 196 6.95 -32.04 -6.41
C LYS A 196 6.76 -32.63 -5.01
N ASP A 197 7.27 -31.97 -3.96
CA ASP A 197 6.99 -32.36 -2.59
C ASP A 197 5.60 -31.80 -2.20
N PRO A 198 4.64 -32.64 -1.81
CA PRO A 198 3.26 -32.23 -1.53
C PRO A 198 3.15 -31.23 -0.37
N GLU A 199 4.01 -31.35 0.64
CA GLU A 199 4.03 -30.41 1.77
C GLU A 199 4.50 -29.03 1.29
N PHE A 200 5.58 -28.97 0.51
CA PHE A 200 6.06 -27.70 -0.06
C PHE A 200 5.02 -27.05 -0.99
N ALA A 201 4.39 -27.84 -1.87
CA ALA A 201 3.35 -27.35 -2.77
C ALA A 201 2.14 -26.76 -2.00
N THR A 202 1.79 -27.36 -0.86
CA THR A 202 0.73 -26.82 0.01
C THR A 202 1.13 -25.46 0.61
N LEU A 203 2.36 -25.33 1.08
CA LEU A 203 2.89 -24.07 1.62
C LEU A 203 3.06 -23.01 0.53
N ASP A 204 3.52 -23.39 -0.66
CA ASP A 204 3.60 -22.52 -1.84
C ASP A 204 2.25 -21.91 -2.19
N GLY A 205 1.19 -22.73 -2.20
CA GLY A 205 -0.18 -22.29 -2.43
C GLY A 205 -0.74 -21.33 -1.35
N GLN A 206 -0.12 -21.26 -0.18
CA GLN A 206 -0.49 -20.30 0.88
C GLN A 206 0.20 -18.95 0.73
N PHE A 207 1.25 -18.87 -0.07
CA PHE A 207 1.96 -17.62 -0.28
C PHE A 207 1.10 -16.62 -1.05
N ARG A 208 1.13 -15.37 -0.57
CA ARG A 208 0.49 -14.23 -1.23
C ARG A 208 1.51 -13.12 -1.42
N SER A 209 1.70 -12.73 -2.69
CA SER A 209 2.54 -11.58 -3.02
C SER A 209 1.90 -10.27 -2.55
N LYS A 210 2.67 -9.19 -2.44
CA LYS A 210 2.10 -7.86 -2.16
C LYS A 210 1.05 -7.43 -3.21
N ILE A 211 1.18 -7.92 -4.44
CA ILE A 211 0.18 -7.68 -5.50
C ILE A 211 -1.13 -8.40 -5.18
N ASP A 212 -1.08 -9.65 -4.72
CA ASP A 212 -2.27 -10.40 -4.31
C ASP A 212 -2.94 -9.77 -3.09
N LEU A 213 -2.16 -9.27 -2.14
CA LEU A 213 -2.67 -8.55 -0.98
C LEU A 213 -3.34 -7.23 -1.41
N ALA A 214 -2.73 -6.47 -2.32
CA ALA A 214 -3.32 -5.25 -2.86
C ALA A 214 -4.62 -5.51 -3.63
N LYS A 215 -4.68 -6.58 -4.45
CA LYS A 215 -5.92 -7.00 -5.14
C LYS A 215 -7.01 -7.30 -4.11
N SER A 216 -6.71 -8.07 -3.08
CA SER A 216 -7.65 -8.38 -2.01
C SER A 216 -8.19 -7.13 -1.29
N LEU A 217 -7.32 -6.17 -0.97
CA LEU A 217 -7.75 -4.90 -0.34
C LEU A 217 -8.67 -4.07 -1.23
N ILE A 218 -8.44 -4.06 -2.56
CA ILE A 218 -9.32 -3.40 -3.52
C ILE A 218 -10.68 -4.11 -3.54
N GLU A 219 -10.70 -5.43 -3.68
CA GLU A 219 -11.90 -6.25 -3.73
C GLU A 219 -12.74 -6.09 -2.49
N GLN A 220 -12.15 -6.22 -1.31
CA GLN A 220 -12.81 -6.01 -0.02
C GLN A 220 -13.38 -4.59 0.12
N SER A 221 -12.67 -3.58 -0.40
CA SER A 221 -13.15 -2.20 -0.37
C SER A 221 -14.39 -2.01 -1.27
N ILE A 222 -14.44 -2.67 -2.42
CA ILE A 222 -15.58 -2.66 -3.33
C ILE A 222 -16.76 -3.44 -2.75
N GLU A 223 -16.52 -4.63 -2.20
CA GLU A 223 -17.53 -5.47 -1.55
C GLU A 223 -18.22 -4.76 -0.38
N ARG A 224 -17.47 -3.96 0.38
CA ARG A 224 -18.00 -3.10 1.45
C ARG A 224 -18.84 -1.91 0.94
N GLY A 225 -19.01 -1.79 -0.37
CA GLY A 225 -19.81 -0.72 -0.99
C GLY A 225 -19.14 0.65 -0.97
N LEU A 226 -17.80 0.72 -0.84
CA LEU A 226 -17.09 1.99 -0.95
C LEU A 226 -17.20 2.53 -2.38
N SER A 227 -17.72 3.74 -2.50
CA SER A 227 -17.73 4.43 -3.79
C SER A 227 -16.31 4.85 -4.14
N LEU A 228 -15.65 4.09 -5.01
CA LEU A 228 -14.28 4.32 -5.46
C LEU A 228 -14.27 4.69 -6.93
N THR A 229 -13.68 5.83 -7.28
CA THR A 229 -13.48 6.25 -8.66
C THR A 229 -12.08 5.95 -9.16
N THR A 230 -11.07 6.17 -8.33
CA THR A 230 -9.66 6.10 -8.74
C THR A 230 -8.80 5.41 -7.69
N ILE A 231 -7.90 4.54 -8.13
CA ILE A 231 -6.89 3.90 -7.29
C ILE A 231 -5.57 4.65 -7.45
N LEU A 232 -4.95 5.04 -6.34
CA LEU A 232 -3.62 5.68 -6.30
C LEU A 232 -2.62 4.69 -5.71
N MET A 233 -1.49 4.52 -6.39
CA MET A 233 -0.48 3.55 -5.98
C MET A 233 0.92 4.03 -6.38
N ASP A 234 1.94 3.49 -5.73
CA ASP A 234 3.32 3.75 -6.13
C ASP A 234 3.75 2.86 -7.31
N SER A 235 4.97 3.07 -7.79
CA SER A 235 5.52 2.33 -8.94
C SER A 235 5.71 0.83 -8.68
N TRP A 236 5.73 0.42 -7.41
CA TRP A 236 5.92 -0.97 -7.03
C TRP A 236 4.68 -1.81 -7.36
N TYR A 237 3.49 -1.24 -7.14
CA TYR A 237 2.21 -1.91 -7.40
C TYR A 237 1.83 -1.95 -8.88
N LEU A 238 2.50 -1.19 -9.76
CA LEU A 238 2.16 -1.13 -11.19
C LEU A 238 2.58 -2.43 -11.90
N SER A 239 1.73 -3.42 -11.87
CA SER A 239 1.88 -4.73 -12.53
C SER A 239 0.75 -4.98 -13.53
N ALA A 240 0.99 -5.88 -14.49
CA ALA A 240 -0.05 -6.30 -15.45
C ALA A 240 -1.25 -6.94 -14.73
N GLU A 241 -0.99 -7.74 -13.71
CA GLU A 241 -2.02 -8.42 -12.91
C GLU A 241 -2.93 -7.44 -12.17
N LEU A 242 -2.34 -6.45 -11.47
CA LEU A 242 -3.14 -5.45 -10.75
C LEU A 242 -3.95 -4.58 -11.71
N VAL A 243 -3.35 -4.17 -12.83
CA VAL A 243 -4.05 -3.38 -13.87
C VAL A 243 -5.21 -4.17 -14.47
N GLU A 244 -5.06 -5.49 -14.67
CA GLU A 244 -6.16 -6.34 -15.13
C GLU A 244 -7.30 -6.41 -14.12
N THR A 245 -7.00 -6.58 -12.83
CA THR A 245 -8.00 -6.50 -11.75
C THR A 245 -8.73 -5.16 -11.77
N LEU A 246 -8.00 -4.04 -11.88
CA LEU A 246 -8.61 -2.71 -11.95
C LEU A 246 -9.51 -2.52 -13.19
N ARG A 247 -9.15 -3.13 -14.33
CA ARG A 247 -9.95 -3.14 -15.54
C ARG A 247 -11.26 -3.91 -15.36
N GLN A 248 -11.22 -5.08 -14.73
CA GLN A 248 -12.40 -5.90 -14.42
C GLN A 248 -13.40 -5.14 -13.54
N TYR A 249 -12.91 -4.38 -12.55
CA TYR A 249 -13.74 -3.53 -11.70
C TYR A 249 -14.02 -2.13 -12.28
N GLN A 250 -13.59 -1.86 -13.52
CA GLN A 250 -13.79 -0.58 -14.21
C GLN A 250 -13.27 0.62 -13.39
N LYS A 251 -12.12 0.48 -12.74
CA LYS A 251 -11.51 1.53 -11.93
C LYS A 251 -10.45 2.29 -12.72
N ASP A 252 -10.49 3.61 -12.57
CA ASP A 252 -9.39 4.47 -12.99
C ASP A 252 -8.22 4.32 -12.00
N TRP A 253 -7.01 4.58 -12.47
CA TRP A 253 -5.84 4.52 -11.62
C TRP A 253 -4.77 5.53 -12.03
N VAL A 254 -3.94 5.96 -11.05
CA VAL A 254 -2.73 6.74 -11.26
C VAL A 254 -1.61 6.12 -10.45
N SER A 255 -0.45 5.97 -11.08
CA SER A 255 0.77 5.43 -10.46
C SER A 255 2.01 6.22 -10.85
N LEU A 256 3.11 6.04 -10.14
CA LEU A 256 4.44 6.33 -10.66
C LEU A 256 4.86 5.23 -11.65
N LEU A 257 5.63 5.62 -12.64
CA LEU A 257 6.27 4.72 -13.59
C LEU A 257 7.77 4.67 -13.35
N LYS A 258 8.32 3.46 -13.18
CA LYS A 258 9.77 3.27 -12.99
C LYS A 258 10.53 3.70 -14.24
N ARG A 259 11.68 4.36 -14.06
CA ARG A 259 12.52 4.89 -15.15
C ARG A 259 13.03 3.81 -16.10
N ASN A 260 13.25 2.59 -15.59
CA ASN A 260 13.70 1.44 -16.37
C ASN A 260 12.57 0.67 -17.07
N ARG A 261 11.31 1.18 -17.05
CA ARG A 261 10.17 0.54 -17.72
C ARG A 261 10.23 0.77 -19.22
N ASN A 262 9.95 -0.26 -20.01
CA ASN A 262 9.91 -0.19 -21.47
C ASN A 262 8.61 0.43 -21.98
N LEU A 263 8.74 1.31 -22.98
CA LEU A 263 7.67 1.87 -23.80
C LEU A 263 7.74 1.25 -25.19
N GLU A 264 6.61 0.96 -25.84
CA GLU A 264 6.58 0.49 -27.23
C GLU A 264 6.80 1.66 -28.17
N VAL A 265 7.93 1.66 -28.92
CA VAL A 265 8.39 2.78 -29.76
C VAL A 265 7.35 3.17 -30.81
N HIS A 266 6.67 2.21 -31.44
CA HIS A 266 5.68 2.47 -32.47
C HIS A 266 4.38 3.12 -31.95
N SER A 267 4.21 3.23 -30.63
CA SER A 267 2.99 3.76 -30.02
C SER A 267 2.98 5.28 -29.82
N PHE A 268 4.11 5.96 -30.06
CA PHE A 268 4.25 7.40 -29.93
C PHE A 268 5.24 7.97 -30.93
N GLN A 269 5.21 9.29 -31.12
CA GLN A 269 6.20 10.03 -31.91
C GLN A 269 6.75 11.19 -31.08
N ILE A 270 8.07 11.43 -31.20
CA ILE A 270 8.73 12.62 -30.69
C ILE A 270 9.13 13.47 -31.89
N LYS A 271 8.99 14.79 -31.77
CA LYS A 271 9.42 15.75 -32.77
C LYS A 271 10.58 16.57 -32.21
N ASP A 272 11.54 16.89 -33.06
CA ASP A 272 12.62 17.84 -32.75
C ASP A 272 12.10 19.29 -32.62
N ALA A 273 13.02 20.22 -32.34
CA ALA A 273 12.71 21.65 -32.24
C ALA A 273 12.15 22.26 -33.55
N GLN A 274 12.42 21.63 -34.69
CA GLN A 274 11.93 22.00 -36.03
C GLN A 274 10.59 21.31 -36.37
N GLY A 275 10.06 20.48 -35.47
CA GLY A 275 8.81 19.75 -35.66
C GLY A 275 8.94 18.49 -36.50
N GLN A 276 10.16 18.05 -36.82
CA GLN A 276 10.41 16.82 -37.59
C GLN A 276 10.38 15.59 -36.68
N PRO A 277 9.80 14.47 -37.11
CA PRO A 277 9.80 13.23 -36.34
C PRO A 277 11.22 12.75 -36.08
N ILE A 278 11.55 12.45 -34.82
CA ILE A 278 12.79 11.77 -34.45
C ILE A 278 12.60 10.28 -34.69
N ALA A 279 13.47 9.70 -35.55
CA ALA A 279 13.49 8.27 -35.78
C ALA A 279 14.02 7.53 -34.53
N LEU A 280 13.26 6.58 -34.04
CA LEU A 280 13.63 5.75 -32.89
C LEU A 280 13.95 4.34 -33.37
N GLU A 281 15.06 3.78 -32.88
CA GLU A 281 15.48 2.43 -33.20
C GLU A 281 14.86 1.39 -32.25
N GLY A 282 14.67 0.18 -32.76
CA GLY A 282 14.16 -0.95 -31.99
C GLY A 282 12.64 -0.92 -31.73
N SER A 283 12.16 -1.90 -31.00
CA SER A 283 10.73 -2.06 -30.64
C SER A 283 10.36 -1.42 -29.32
N HIS A 284 11.32 -1.23 -28.42
CA HIS A 284 11.13 -0.73 -27.07
C HIS A 284 12.20 0.30 -26.71
N LEU A 285 11.77 1.31 -25.93
CA LEU A 285 12.62 2.35 -25.38
C LEU A 285 12.33 2.48 -23.88
N LYS A 286 13.36 2.51 -23.05
CA LYS A 286 13.14 2.75 -21.61
C LYS A 286 12.72 4.19 -21.36
N VAL A 287 11.97 4.40 -20.29
CA VAL A 287 11.54 5.76 -19.86
C VAL A 287 12.76 6.66 -19.64
N GLU A 288 13.84 6.16 -19.05
CA GLU A 288 15.07 6.93 -18.79
C GLU A 288 15.78 7.38 -20.09
N ASP A 289 15.65 6.61 -21.17
CA ASP A 289 16.20 6.93 -22.48
C ASP A 289 15.25 7.80 -23.31
N PHE A 290 13.94 7.74 -23.02
CA PHE A 290 12.91 8.54 -23.68
C PHE A 290 12.92 10.01 -23.22
N VAL A 291 13.05 10.26 -21.91
CA VAL A 291 12.98 11.62 -21.35
C VAL A 291 13.98 12.60 -21.94
N PRO A 292 15.27 12.24 -22.16
CA PRO A 292 16.24 13.14 -22.78
C PRO A 292 15.95 13.51 -24.25
N LEU A 293 15.13 12.72 -24.95
CA LEU A 293 14.77 12.97 -26.34
C LEU A 293 13.66 14.02 -26.51
N ILE A 294 13.01 14.41 -25.41
CA ILE A 294 11.88 15.35 -25.45
C ILE A 294 12.43 16.77 -25.47
N PRO A 295 12.09 17.58 -26.53
CA PRO A 295 12.52 18.98 -26.59
C PRO A 295 12.04 19.79 -25.39
N GLN A 296 12.89 20.69 -24.89
CA GLN A 296 12.58 21.51 -23.69
C GLN A 296 11.32 22.35 -23.88
N GLU A 297 11.11 22.89 -25.10
CA GLU A 297 9.95 23.67 -25.49
C GLU A 297 8.62 22.88 -25.50
N SER A 298 8.70 21.54 -25.44
CA SER A 298 7.51 20.66 -25.31
C SER A 298 6.94 20.60 -23.90
N TYR A 299 7.72 21.03 -22.90
CA TYR A 299 7.25 21.09 -21.53
C TYR A 299 6.40 22.33 -21.32
N ARG A 300 5.32 22.17 -20.58
CA ARG A 300 4.37 23.23 -20.24
C ARG A 300 4.32 23.45 -18.74
N LYS A 301 4.37 24.71 -18.32
CA LYS A 301 4.16 25.07 -16.92
C LYS A 301 2.75 24.69 -16.48
N THR A 302 2.65 23.92 -15.42
CA THR A 302 1.40 23.40 -14.83
C THR A 302 1.39 23.72 -13.34
N ARG A 303 0.40 24.46 -12.87
CA ARG A 303 0.28 24.84 -11.44
C ARG A 303 -0.73 23.95 -10.73
N VAL A 304 -0.27 23.27 -9.65
CA VAL A 304 -1.08 22.42 -8.78
C VAL A 304 -0.72 22.72 -7.32
N ASN A 305 -1.72 22.91 -6.47
CA ASN A 305 -1.55 23.22 -5.04
C ASN A 305 -0.51 24.35 -4.77
N GLU A 306 -0.62 25.44 -5.52
CA GLU A 306 0.28 26.61 -5.44
C GLU A 306 1.73 26.38 -5.88
N GLN A 307 2.09 25.13 -6.24
CA GLN A 307 3.40 24.79 -6.78
C GLN A 307 3.38 24.72 -8.30
N ASP A 308 4.45 25.19 -8.94
CA ASP A 308 4.66 25.14 -10.37
C ASP A 308 5.46 23.89 -10.76
N TYR A 309 4.98 23.18 -11.77
CA TYR A 309 5.63 22.02 -12.39
C TYR A 309 5.79 22.24 -13.88
N TRP A 310 6.83 21.66 -14.47
CA TRP A 310 7.05 21.65 -15.92
C TRP A 310 6.77 20.25 -16.43
N CYS A 311 5.68 20.12 -17.18
CA CYS A 311 5.10 18.83 -17.56
C CYS A 311 5.11 18.62 -19.07
N PHE A 312 5.55 17.42 -19.47
CA PHE A 312 5.28 16.86 -20.79
C PHE A 312 4.28 15.71 -20.65
N THR A 313 3.36 15.54 -21.60
CA THR A 313 2.40 14.44 -21.59
C THR A 313 2.19 13.85 -22.97
N CYS A 314 2.12 12.55 -23.06
CA CYS A 314 1.76 11.83 -24.28
C CYS A 314 1.07 10.50 -23.95
N CYS A 315 0.43 9.90 -24.96
CA CYS A 315 -0.07 8.53 -24.88
C CYS A 315 0.99 7.57 -25.41
N VAL A 316 1.20 6.49 -24.69
CA VAL A 316 2.16 5.42 -25.03
C VAL A 316 1.53 4.06 -24.77
N ARG A 317 2.14 2.99 -25.29
CA ARG A 317 1.82 1.62 -24.86
C ARG A 317 2.97 1.08 -24.01
N ILE A 318 2.60 0.43 -22.93
CA ILE A 318 3.54 -0.25 -22.03
C ILE A 318 3.27 -1.76 -22.14
N PRO A 319 4.29 -2.59 -22.39
CA PRO A 319 4.15 -4.04 -22.44
C PRO A 319 3.44 -4.60 -21.20
N GLY A 320 2.43 -5.45 -21.40
CA GLY A 320 1.62 -6.05 -20.35
C GLY A 320 0.58 -5.14 -19.69
N ILE A 321 0.63 -3.82 -19.91
CA ILE A 321 -0.33 -2.85 -19.34
C ILE A 321 -1.28 -2.30 -20.39
N GLY A 322 -0.77 -2.04 -21.61
CA GLY A 322 -1.56 -1.51 -22.71
C GLY A 322 -1.39 -0.01 -22.94
N LYS A 323 -2.40 0.63 -23.56
CA LYS A 323 -2.39 2.07 -23.86
C LYS A 323 -2.65 2.89 -22.61
N VAL A 324 -1.75 3.82 -22.33
CA VAL A 324 -1.78 4.70 -21.14
C VAL A 324 -1.40 6.13 -21.52
N ARG A 325 -1.71 7.08 -20.66
CA ARG A 325 -1.12 8.42 -20.70
C ARG A 325 -0.03 8.52 -19.65
N ILE A 326 1.10 9.09 -20.04
CA ILE A 326 2.18 9.43 -19.11
C ILE A 326 2.29 10.95 -18.97
N VAL A 327 2.75 11.37 -17.79
CA VAL A 327 3.13 12.76 -17.49
C VAL A 327 4.54 12.73 -16.90
N ILE A 328 5.48 13.37 -17.58
CA ILE A 328 6.83 13.61 -17.07
C ILE A 328 6.81 14.99 -16.44
N SER A 329 7.21 15.09 -15.18
CA SER A 329 7.09 16.30 -14.38
C SER A 329 8.42 16.63 -13.70
N PHE A 330 8.90 17.86 -13.93
CA PHE A 330 10.00 18.49 -13.19
C PHE A 330 9.45 19.56 -12.26
N ASP A 331 10.15 19.81 -11.17
CA ASP A 331 9.83 20.86 -10.19
C ASP A 331 10.49 22.20 -10.50
N ASN A 332 11.27 22.29 -11.58
CA ASN A 332 12.00 23.50 -11.97
C ASN A 332 11.99 23.70 -13.51
N SER A 333 12.14 24.96 -13.92
CA SER A 333 12.10 25.37 -15.34
C SER A 333 13.33 24.97 -16.13
N GLN A 334 14.45 24.63 -15.49
CA GLN A 334 15.67 24.18 -16.12
C GLN A 334 15.59 22.71 -16.56
N LEU A 335 14.51 21.98 -16.19
CA LEU A 335 14.30 20.56 -16.45
C LEU A 335 15.49 19.71 -15.99
N SER A 336 16.05 20.07 -14.83
CA SER A 336 17.26 19.44 -14.27
C SER A 336 16.95 18.72 -12.95
N GLY A 337 17.83 17.79 -12.57
CA GLY A 337 17.70 17.04 -11.33
C GLY A 337 16.73 15.85 -11.42
N THR A 338 15.93 15.67 -10.40
CA THR A 338 14.95 14.58 -10.32
C THR A 338 13.65 14.93 -11.05
N TYR A 339 13.07 13.95 -11.70
CA TYR A 339 11.75 14.06 -12.31
C TYR A 339 10.87 12.88 -11.91
N ALA A 340 9.58 13.12 -11.85
CA ALA A 340 8.58 12.08 -11.69
C ALA A 340 7.95 11.73 -13.04
N VAL A 341 7.64 10.44 -13.22
CA VAL A 341 6.84 9.98 -14.36
C VAL A 341 5.57 9.36 -13.82
N LEU A 342 4.45 10.03 -14.05
CA LEU A 342 3.13 9.53 -13.69
C LEU A 342 2.51 8.80 -14.86
N VAL A 343 1.67 7.82 -14.58
CA VAL A 343 1.00 7.01 -15.58
C VAL A 343 -0.43 6.69 -15.16
N THR A 344 -1.37 6.69 -16.14
CA THR A 344 -2.79 6.39 -15.91
C THR A 344 -3.42 5.69 -17.12
N ASN A 345 -4.48 4.91 -16.89
CA ASN A 345 -5.33 4.37 -17.95
C ASN A 345 -6.22 5.44 -18.63
N ARG A 346 -6.38 6.62 -18.01
CA ARG A 346 -7.21 7.70 -18.54
C ARG A 346 -6.44 8.56 -19.53
N THR A 347 -6.60 8.24 -20.79
CA THR A 347 -5.91 8.97 -21.88
C THR A 347 -6.50 10.35 -22.19
N ASP A 348 -7.64 10.68 -21.63
CA ASP A 348 -8.36 11.95 -21.75
C ASP A 348 -7.99 12.98 -20.66
N TRP A 349 -7.39 12.55 -19.53
CA TRP A 349 -6.99 13.47 -18.46
C TRP A 349 -5.79 14.35 -18.86
N SER A 350 -5.85 15.61 -18.49
CA SER A 350 -4.74 16.57 -18.63
C SER A 350 -3.61 16.27 -17.63
N ALA A 351 -2.42 16.82 -17.90
CA ALA A 351 -1.29 16.72 -16.96
C ALA A 351 -1.63 17.28 -15.57
N LYS A 352 -2.39 18.39 -15.51
CA LYS A 352 -2.85 18.98 -14.26
C LYS A 352 -3.74 18.03 -13.47
N GLU A 353 -4.70 17.40 -14.11
CA GLU A 353 -5.61 16.45 -13.47
C GLU A 353 -4.91 15.21 -12.95
N ILE A 354 -3.93 14.69 -13.69
CA ILE A 354 -3.13 13.53 -13.28
C ILE A 354 -2.26 13.87 -12.08
N LEU A 355 -1.58 15.01 -12.12
CA LEU A 355 -0.75 15.51 -11.01
C LEU A 355 -1.58 15.77 -9.75
N ASP A 356 -2.70 16.50 -9.87
CA ASP A 356 -3.57 16.80 -8.73
C ASP A 356 -4.08 15.52 -8.05
N ARG A 357 -4.47 14.51 -8.84
CA ARG A 357 -4.88 13.22 -8.29
C ARG A 357 -3.74 12.48 -7.61
N TYR A 358 -2.58 12.42 -8.27
CA TYR A 358 -1.46 11.68 -7.70
C TYR A 358 -0.93 12.32 -6.41
N LEU A 359 -0.87 13.64 -6.32
CA LEU A 359 -0.44 14.35 -5.12
C LEU A 359 -1.32 14.03 -3.90
N LYS A 360 -2.56 13.62 -4.10
CA LYS A 360 -3.44 13.14 -3.01
C LYS A 360 -2.94 11.84 -2.36
N ARG A 361 -2.09 11.07 -3.03
CA ARG A 361 -1.48 9.88 -2.44
C ARG A 361 -0.70 10.20 -1.16
N TRP A 362 -0.01 11.34 -1.12
CA TRP A 362 0.75 11.78 0.05
C TRP A 362 -0.10 12.02 1.31
N SER A 363 -1.42 12.06 1.17
CA SER A 363 -2.30 12.17 2.34
C SER A 363 -2.24 10.95 3.27
N ILE A 364 -1.74 9.81 2.78
CA ILE A 364 -1.54 8.60 3.60
C ILE A 364 -0.39 8.77 4.61
N GLU A 365 0.63 9.57 4.26
CA GLU A 365 1.81 9.79 5.09
C GLU A 365 1.56 10.79 6.24
N THR A 366 0.43 11.49 6.22
CA THR A 366 0.05 12.51 7.20
C THR A 366 -1.15 12.13 8.07
N LEU A 367 -1.51 10.84 8.10
CA LEU A 367 -2.60 10.31 8.91
C LEU A 367 -2.18 9.90 10.31
#